data_6e8f4a57905456075ad1b483b6827336
#
_entry.id   6e8f4a57905456075ad1b483b6827336
#
_cell.length_a   1.000
_cell.length_b   1.000
_cell.length_c   1.000
_cell.angle_alpha   90.00
_cell.angle_beta   90.00
_cell.angle_gamma   90.00
#
_symmetry.space_group_name_H-M   'P 1'
#
loop_
_entity.id
_entity.type
_entity.pdbx_description
1 polymer ?
#
loop_
_entity_poly.entity_id
_entity_poly.type
_entity_poly.pdbx_seq_one_letter_code
_entity_poly.pdbx_strand_id
1 'polypeptide(L)'
;RDGRLPRALARVHPRYQTPHVSLYLVAVLSLGIGWAFLDAPDVLTSLVNFGALTGFCLLHLSVINHYYRRQRSGQWLRHLLFPLVGLAIIAYVLYSMSLDAQLLGLAWIAVGLVYLALLQRGGRQAPTELAKDL
;
A
#
# COMPACT_ATOMS: atom_id res chain seq x y z
N ARG A 1 5.88 14.28 1.86
CA ARG A 1 6.77 15.36 1.35
C ARG A 1 7.60 14.93 0.14
N ASP A 2 7.52 13.67 -0.24
CA ASP A 2 8.33 13.06 -1.31
C ASP A 2 7.89 13.44 -2.74
N GLY A 3 7.04 14.47 -2.91
CA GLY A 3 6.63 14.99 -4.22
C GLY A 3 5.76 14.04 -5.07
N ARG A 4 5.38 12.89 -4.54
CA ARG A 4 4.60 11.87 -5.25
C ARG A 4 3.10 12.16 -5.30
N LEU A 5 2.62 13.02 -4.41
CA LEU A 5 1.24 13.48 -4.35
C LEU A 5 1.14 14.96 -4.72
N PRO A 6 -0.02 15.42 -5.24
CA PRO A 6 -0.25 16.82 -5.53
C PRO A 6 0.03 17.70 -4.30
N ARG A 7 0.73 18.82 -4.52
CA ARG A 7 1.12 19.74 -3.43
C ARG A 7 -0.07 20.25 -2.60
N ALA A 8 -1.25 20.28 -3.19
CA ALA A 8 -2.49 20.67 -2.50
C ALA A 8 -2.79 19.78 -1.29
N LEU A 9 -2.51 18.47 -1.37
CA LEU A 9 -2.73 17.51 -0.28
C LEU A 9 -1.74 17.66 0.88
N ALA A 10 -0.60 18.32 0.63
CA ALA A 10 0.41 18.57 1.65
C ALA A 10 0.18 19.90 2.40
N ARG A 11 -0.88 20.67 2.07
CA ARG A 11 -1.19 21.91 2.76
C ARG A 11 -1.62 21.67 4.19
N VAL A 12 -0.87 22.25 5.11
CA VAL A 12 -1.13 22.23 6.55
C VAL A 12 -1.88 23.50 6.94
N HIS A 13 -2.91 23.35 7.77
CA HIS A 13 -3.67 24.50 8.28
C HIS A 13 -2.80 25.34 9.21
N PRO A 14 -2.72 26.69 9.03
CA PRO A 14 -1.81 27.54 9.80
C PRO A 14 -2.02 27.44 11.33
N ARG A 15 -3.28 27.35 11.76
CA ARG A 15 -3.66 27.35 13.18
C ARG A 15 -3.61 25.96 13.81
N TYR A 16 -4.09 24.93 13.09
CA TYR A 16 -4.25 23.57 13.66
C TYR A 16 -3.14 22.61 13.28
N GLN A 17 -2.22 23.03 12.43
CA GLN A 17 -1.08 22.22 11.96
C GLN A 17 -1.45 20.84 11.39
N THR A 18 -2.69 20.70 10.89
CA THR A 18 -3.23 19.47 10.31
C THR A 18 -3.39 19.58 8.80
N PRO A 19 -3.19 18.49 8.03
CA PRO A 19 -3.37 18.48 6.57
C PRO A 19 -4.87 18.44 6.21
N HIS A 20 -5.56 19.57 6.39
CA HIS A 20 -7.01 19.69 6.26
C HIS A 20 -7.55 19.25 4.89
N VAL A 21 -6.83 19.50 3.80
CA VAL A 21 -7.25 19.10 2.45
C VAL A 21 -7.28 17.58 2.33
N SER A 22 -6.27 16.89 2.84
CA SER A 22 -6.22 15.43 2.86
C SER A 22 -7.32 14.85 3.75
N LEU A 23 -7.58 15.46 4.91
CA LEU A 23 -8.65 15.02 5.81
C LEU A 23 -10.03 15.14 5.17
N TYR A 24 -10.33 16.27 4.53
CA TYR A 24 -11.61 16.44 3.80
C TYR A 24 -11.73 15.45 2.64
N LEU A 25 -10.66 15.25 1.87
CA LEU A 25 -10.67 14.29 0.78
C LEU A 25 -10.97 12.87 1.29
N VAL A 26 -10.29 12.43 2.35
CA VAL A 26 -10.53 11.11 2.95
C VAL A 26 -11.94 11.02 3.50
N ALA A 27 -12.44 12.04 4.19
CA ALA A 27 -13.80 12.05 4.72
C ALA A 27 -14.86 11.92 3.62
N VAL A 28 -14.73 12.70 2.54
CA VAL A 28 -15.68 12.64 1.41
C VAL A 28 -15.63 11.30 0.71
N LEU A 29 -14.41 10.75 0.47
CA LEU A 29 -14.25 9.43 -0.13
C LEU A 29 -14.84 8.34 0.78
N SER A 30 -14.58 8.39 2.09
CA SER A 30 -15.11 7.41 3.04
C SER A 30 -16.63 7.43 3.11
N LEU A 31 -17.23 8.61 3.13
CA LEU A 31 -18.69 8.76 3.09
C LEU A 31 -19.27 8.25 1.77
N GLY A 32 -18.66 8.58 0.64
CA GLY A 32 -19.11 8.12 -0.68
C GLY A 32 -19.02 6.60 -0.83
N ILE A 33 -17.91 6.01 -0.41
CA ILE A 33 -17.71 4.55 -0.43
C ILE A 33 -18.68 3.89 0.57
N GLY A 34 -18.79 4.41 1.79
CA GLY A 34 -19.71 3.88 2.79
C GLY A 34 -21.15 3.89 2.31
N TRP A 35 -21.57 4.97 1.66
CA TRP A 35 -22.90 5.08 1.05
C TRP A 35 -23.11 4.07 -0.09
N ALA A 36 -22.14 3.93 -0.97
CA ALA A 36 -22.21 3.01 -2.12
C ALA A 36 -22.27 1.53 -1.71
N PHE A 37 -21.71 1.17 -0.55
CA PHE A 37 -21.65 -0.21 -0.03
C PHE A 37 -22.51 -0.43 1.22
N LEU A 38 -23.54 0.40 1.45
CA LEU A 38 -24.45 0.24 2.59
C LEU A 38 -25.10 -1.14 2.65
N ASP A 39 -25.48 -1.67 1.50
CA ASP A 39 -26.14 -2.98 1.38
C ASP A 39 -25.14 -4.17 1.27
N ALA A 40 -23.85 -3.89 1.23
CA ALA A 40 -22.81 -4.91 1.07
C ALA A 40 -21.57 -4.64 1.94
N PRO A 41 -21.73 -4.57 3.29
CA PRO A 41 -20.62 -4.29 4.21
C PRO A 41 -19.52 -5.35 4.16
N ASP A 42 -19.86 -6.58 3.79
CA ASP A 42 -18.91 -7.68 3.68
C ASP A 42 -17.89 -7.46 2.56
N VAL A 43 -18.32 -6.86 1.44
CA VAL A 43 -17.44 -6.50 0.33
C VAL A 43 -16.43 -5.44 0.78
N LEU A 44 -16.89 -4.44 1.53
CA LEU A 44 -16.04 -3.38 2.07
C LEU A 44 -15.00 -3.93 3.05
N THR A 45 -15.43 -4.80 3.96
CA THR A 45 -14.53 -5.47 4.92
C THR A 45 -13.51 -6.35 4.20
N SER A 46 -13.94 -7.08 3.18
CA SER A 46 -13.07 -7.92 2.36
C SER A 46 -12.03 -7.09 1.59
N LEU A 47 -12.41 -5.92 1.07
CA LEU A 47 -11.49 -5.01 0.39
C LEU A 47 -10.40 -4.47 1.34
N VAL A 48 -10.78 -4.09 2.56
CA VAL A 48 -9.82 -3.63 3.58
C VAL A 48 -8.85 -4.76 3.94
N ASN A 49 -9.37 -5.97 4.17
CA ASN A 49 -8.54 -7.15 4.46
C ASN A 49 -7.61 -7.49 3.29
N PHE A 50 -8.09 -7.44 2.05
CA PHE A 50 -7.26 -7.66 0.86
C PHE A 50 -6.10 -6.67 0.80
N GLY A 51 -6.35 -5.39 1.04
CA GLY A 51 -5.31 -4.35 1.08
C GLY A 51 -4.26 -4.60 2.16
N ALA A 52 -4.70 -4.94 3.38
CA ALA A 52 -3.81 -5.23 4.50
C ALA A 52 -2.95 -6.48 4.22
N LEU A 53 -3.56 -7.58 3.77
CA LEU A 53 -2.86 -8.82 3.43
C LEU A 53 -1.85 -8.62 2.30
N THR A 54 -2.21 -7.85 1.27
CA THR A 54 -1.28 -7.49 0.20
C THR A 54 -0.09 -6.69 0.73
N GLY A 55 -0.32 -5.74 1.65
CA GLY A 55 0.75 -5.01 2.33
C GLY A 55 1.69 -5.93 3.10
N PHE A 56 1.15 -6.93 3.82
CA PHE A 56 1.96 -7.93 4.52
C PHE A 56 2.74 -8.83 3.56
N CYS A 57 2.18 -9.23 2.41
CA CYS A 57 2.93 -9.94 1.38
C CYS A 57 4.16 -9.13 0.93
N LEU A 58 3.96 -7.84 0.63
CA LEU A 58 5.06 -6.96 0.23
C LEU A 58 6.12 -6.80 1.34
N LEU A 59 5.67 -6.74 2.60
CA LEU A 59 6.58 -6.70 3.74
C LEU A 59 7.45 -7.95 3.81
N HIS A 60 6.86 -9.15 3.72
CA HIS A 60 7.62 -10.41 3.75
C HIS A 60 8.59 -10.51 2.59
N LEU A 61 8.17 -10.13 1.38
CA LEU A 61 9.04 -10.09 0.20
C LEU A 61 10.20 -9.08 0.39
N SER A 62 9.92 -7.93 0.99
CA SER A 62 10.93 -6.91 1.29
C SER A 62 11.97 -7.43 2.29
N VAL A 63 11.53 -8.12 3.36
CA VAL A 63 12.42 -8.73 4.36
C VAL A 63 13.33 -9.78 3.69
N ILE A 64 12.76 -10.67 2.88
CA ILE A 64 13.54 -11.68 2.15
C ILE A 64 14.57 -11.01 1.23
N ASN A 65 14.13 -10.02 0.45
CA ASN A 65 15.02 -9.32 -0.48
C ASN A 65 16.16 -8.60 0.24
N HIS A 66 15.85 -7.90 1.34
CA HIS A 66 16.83 -7.09 2.07
C HIS A 66 17.85 -7.98 2.81
N TYR A 67 17.39 -8.89 3.64
CA TYR A 67 18.26 -9.66 4.53
C TYR A 67 18.91 -10.87 3.85
N TYR A 68 18.18 -11.60 3.01
CA TYR A 68 18.69 -12.80 2.37
C TYR A 68 19.49 -12.48 1.11
N ARG A 69 19.00 -11.62 0.20
CA ARG A 69 19.69 -11.30 -1.06
C ARG A 69 20.77 -10.23 -0.92
N ARG A 70 20.47 -9.13 -0.21
CA ARG A 70 21.38 -7.97 -0.12
C ARG A 70 22.43 -8.13 0.97
N GLN A 71 22.03 -8.47 2.19
CA GLN A 71 22.95 -8.61 3.32
C GLN A 71 23.59 -10.00 3.43
N ARG A 72 23.14 -10.99 2.65
CA ARG A 72 23.61 -12.37 2.70
C ARG A 72 23.71 -12.90 4.14
N SER A 73 22.70 -12.60 4.96
CA SER A 73 22.66 -12.99 6.35
C SER A 73 22.70 -14.52 6.49
N GLY A 74 23.63 -15.03 7.28
CA GLY A 74 23.71 -16.48 7.57
C GLY A 74 22.55 -17.03 8.38
N GLN A 75 21.63 -16.19 8.86
CA GLN A 75 20.46 -16.59 9.65
C GLN A 75 19.26 -16.91 8.74
N TRP A 76 19.39 -17.96 7.93
CA TRP A 76 18.38 -18.35 6.94
C TRP A 76 17.00 -18.68 7.56
N LEU A 77 16.97 -19.24 8.79
CA LEU A 77 15.73 -19.52 9.51
C LEU A 77 14.90 -18.24 9.76
N ARG A 78 15.55 -17.18 10.24
CA ARG A 78 14.87 -15.92 10.59
C ARG A 78 14.52 -15.07 9.37
N HIS A 79 15.41 -15.04 8.38
CA HIS A 79 15.30 -14.09 7.27
C HIS A 79 14.76 -14.70 5.98
N LEU A 80 14.61 -16.02 5.93
CA LEU A 80 14.02 -16.73 4.80
C LEU A 80 12.83 -17.59 5.23
N LEU A 81 13.02 -18.53 6.17
CA LEU A 81 11.98 -19.51 6.50
C LEU A 81 10.74 -18.85 7.14
N PHE A 82 10.90 -18.04 8.18
CA PHE A 82 9.76 -17.39 8.82
C PHE A 82 9.00 -16.44 7.89
N PRO A 83 9.65 -15.54 7.13
CA PRO A 83 8.94 -14.73 6.15
C PRO A 83 8.26 -15.54 5.05
N LEU A 84 8.83 -16.67 4.66
CA LEU A 84 8.28 -17.53 3.61
C LEU A 84 7.04 -18.27 4.10
N VAL A 85 7.05 -18.76 5.34
CA VAL A 85 5.87 -19.36 5.99
C VAL A 85 4.76 -18.31 6.15
N GLY A 86 5.10 -17.11 6.64
CA GLY A 86 4.14 -16.00 6.73
C GLY A 86 3.54 -15.65 5.37
N LEU A 87 4.37 -15.56 4.33
CA LEU A 87 3.92 -15.32 2.96
C LEU A 87 2.99 -16.42 2.45
N ALA A 88 3.29 -17.69 2.71
CA ALA A 88 2.46 -18.83 2.30
C ALA A 88 1.08 -18.80 2.97
N ILE A 89 1.03 -18.50 4.28
CA ILE A 89 -0.22 -18.37 5.02
C ILE A 89 -1.06 -17.22 4.45
N ILE A 90 -0.46 -16.05 4.24
CA ILE A 90 -1.16 -14.88 3.70
C ILE A 90 -1.65 -15.14 2.28
N ALA A 91 -0.83 -15.76 1.43
CA ALA A 91 -1.22 -16.13 0.07
C ALA A 91 -2.40 -17.11 0.07
N TYR A 92 -2.42 -18.08 0.98
CA TYR A 92 -3.54 -18.99 1.15
C TYR A 92 -4.82 -18.25 1.57
N VAL A 93 -4.73 -17.31 2.51
CA VAL A 93 -5.88 -16.49 2.93
C VAL A 93 -6.39 -15.65 1.76
N LEU A 94 -5.51 -14.98 1.01
CA LEU A 94 -5.89 -14.20 -0.17
C LEU A 94 -6.59 -15.08 -1.23
N TYR A 95 -6.09 -16.28 -1.45
CA TYR A 95 -6.70 -17.23 -2.38
C TYR A 95 -8.10 -17.70 -1.90
N SER A 96 -8.31 -17.83 -0.61
CA SER A 96 -9.57 -18.28 0.00
C SER A 96 -10.64 -17.18 0.09
N MET A 97 -10.31 -15.93 -0.26
CA MET A 97 -11.27 -14.83 -0.26
C MET A 97 -12.26 -14.97 -1.43
N SER A 98 -13.43 -14.31 -1.30
CA SER A 98 -14.43 -14.26 -2.37
C SER A 98 -13.85 -13.67 -3.66
N LEU A 99 -14.32 -14.15 -4.81
CA LEU A 99 -13.87 -13.65 -6.13
C LEU A 99 -14.10 -12.15 -6.27
N ASP A 100 -15.20 -11.63 -5.75
CA ASP A 100 -15.50 -10.20 -5.81
C ASP A 100 -14.45 -9.37 -5.08
N ALA A 101 -14.02 -9.82 -3.89
CA ALA A 101 -12.96 -9.16 -3.13
C ALA A 101 -11.61 -9.23 -3.85
N GLN A 102 -11.29 -10.38 -4.46
CA GLN A 102 -10.04 -10.55 -5.23
C GLN A 102 -10.03 -9.64 -6.46
N LEU A 103 -11.11 -9.63 -7.24
CA LEU A 103 -11.23 -8.80 -8.45
C LEU A 103 -11.18 -7.31 -8.12
N LEU A 104 -11.91 -6.88 -7.10
CA LEU A 104 -11.92 -5.49 -6.67
C LEU A 104 -10.54 -5.05 -6.14
N GLY A 105 -9.91 -5.91 -5.34
CA GLY A 105 -8.57 -5.67 -4.83
C GLY A 105 -7.50 -5.60 -5.91
N LEU A 106 -7.54 -6.52 -6.89
CA LEU A 106 -6.63 -6.50 -8.05
C LEU A 106 -6.86 -5.27 -8.93
N ALA A 107 -8.11 -4.89 -9.17
CA ALA A 107 -8.43 -3.67 -9.89
C ALA A 107 -7.83 -2.43 -9.22
N TRP A 108 -7.92 -2.36 -7.88
CA TRP A 108 -7.33 -1.28 -7.11
C TRP A 108 -5.80 -1.23 -7.20
N ILE A 109 -5.14 -2.40 -7.14
CA ILE A 109 -3.69 -2.50 -7.35
C ILE A 109 -3.32 -2.04 -8.76
N ALA A 110 -4.07 -2.47 -9.77
CA ALA A 110 -3.83 -2.06 -11.17
C ALA A 110 -3.91 -0.54 -11.33
N VAL A 111 -4.93 0.10 -10.76
CA VAL A 111 -5.07 1.56 -10.76
C VAL A 111 -3.86 2.23 -10.09
N GLY A 112 -3.40 1.71 -8.94
CA GLY A 112 -2.23 2.21 -8.24
C GLY A 112 -0.95 2.08 -9.06
N LEU A 113 -0.76 0.96 -9.74
CA LEU A 113 0.41 0.73 -10.62
C LEU A 113 0.40 1.63 -11.85
N VAL A 114 -0.77 1.81 -12.48
CA VAL A 114 -0.93 2.75 -13.62
C VAL A 114 -0.60 4.17 -13.16
N TYR A 115 -1.14 4.60 -12.03
CA TYR A 115 -0.83 5.90 -11.45
C TYR A 115 0.67 6.08 -11.19
N LEU A 116 1.32 5.08 -10.61
CA LEU A 116 2.76 5.09 -10.38
C LEU A 116 3.56 5.19 -11.69
N ALA A 117 3.16 4.41 -12.71
CA ALA A 117 3.80 4.44 -14.02
C ALA A 117 3.67 5.81 -14.70
N LEU A 118 2.50 6.44 -14.60
CA LEU A 118 2.27 7.79 -15.13
C LEU A 118 3.13 8.84 -14.41
N LEU A 119 3.26 8.72 -13.08
CA LEU A 119 4.14 9.61 -12.31
C LEU A 119 5.61 9.47 -12.72
N GLN A 120 6.07 8.25 -12.95
CA GLN A 120 7.45 7.99 -13.38
C GLN A 120 7.71 8.55 -14.78
N ARG A 121 6.75 8.43 -15.71
CA ARG A 121 6.85 8.99 -17.06
C ARG A 121 6.82 10.54 -17.06
N GLY A 122 6.15 11.15 -16.09
CA GLY A 122 6.07 12.60 -15.95
C GLY A 122 7.33 13.29 -15.43
N GLY A 123 8.47 12.61 -15.32
CA GLY A 123 9.78 13.20 -14.98
C GLY A 123 9.90 13.73 -13.55
N ARG A 124 8.95 13.42 -12.66
CA ARG A 124 9.06 13.72 -11.22
C ARG A 124 9.94 12.67 -10.55
N GLN A 125 11.25 12.79 -10.80
CA GLN A 125 12.23 12.03 -10.03
C GLN A 125 12.12 12.43 -8.56
N ALA A 126 12.20 11.43 -7.67
CA ALA A 126 12.33 11.69 -6.24
C ALA A 126 13.53 12.62 -6.02
N PRO A 127 13.46 13.57 -5.08
CA PRO A 127 14.60 14.43 -4.77
C PRO A 127 15.81 13.56 -4.43
N THR A 128 16.89 13.77 -5.18
CA THR A 128 18.16 13.03 -5.09
C THR A 128 18.94 13.36 -3.81
N GLU A 129 18.31 14.06 -2.88
CA GLU A 129 18.95 14.50 -1.62
C GLU A 129 19.26 13.32 -0.68
N LEU A 130 18.47 12.25 -0.72
CA LEU A 130 18.72 11.06 0.10
C LEU A 130 19.87 10.15 -0.40
N ALA A 131 20.35 10.38 -1.61
CA ALA A 131 21.47 9.61 -2.17
C ALA A 131 22.85 10.22 -1.85
N LYS A 132 22.89 11.41 -1.23
CA LYS A 132 24.15 12.07 -0.87
C LYS A 132 24.62 11.77 0.55
N ASP A 133 23.75 11.21 1.39
CA ASP A 133 24.05 10.94 2.80
C ASP A 133 24.25 9.42 3.10
N LEU A 134 24.41 8.58 2.07
CA LEU A 134 24.78 7.16 2.14
C LEU A 134 26.09 6.90 1.39
#